data_2b1d3e99f5f7c6cf5813b40e644a7cb5
#
_entry.id   2b1d3e99f5f7c6cf5813b40e644a7cb5
#
_cell.length_a   1.000
_cell.length_b   1.000
_cell.length_c   1.000
_cell.angle_alpha   90.00
_cell.angle_beta   90.00
_cell.angle_gamma   90.00
#
_symmetry.space_group_name_H-M   'P 1'
#
loop_
_entity.id
_entity.type
_entity.pdbx_description
1 polymer ?
#
loop_
_entity_poly.entity_id
_entity_poly.type
_entity_poly.pdbx_seq_one_letter_code
_entity_poly.pdbx_strand_id
1 'polypeptide(L)'
;ALDGLMYPSFVLKPAGIIAGILSTAPNLCVQLWDAVKADDHTTALELHNKLLRIWMAIEGGNMCAKIKTSLELQGRAKSVSRMPMTPTSEQEKEAIRDALASAGLI
;
A
#
# COMPACT_ATOMS: atom_id res chain seq x y z
N ALA A 1 -1.96 -8.83 10.33
CA ALA A 1 -2.47 -7.50 10.70
C ALA A 1 -3.16 -6.86 9.50
N LEU A 2 -4.04 -5.89 9.72
CA LEU A 2 -4.58 -5.05 8.66
C LEU A 2 -3.47 -4.16 8.09
N ASP A 3 -3.48 -3.95 6.78
CA ASP A 3 -2.44 -3.20 6.08
C ASP A 3 -2.30 -1.74 6.60
N GLY A 4 -3.40 -1.10 6.98
CA GLY A 4 -3.40 0.21 7.62
C GLY A 4 -2.81 0.24 9.05
N LEU A 5 -2.55 -0.92 9.66
CA LEU A 5 -1.96 -1.04 11.00
C LEU A 5 -0.52 -1.56 10.96
N MET A 6 0.17 -1.42 9.85
CA MET A 6 1.51 -1.97 9.68
C MET A 6 2.51 -1.40 10.70
N TYR A 7 2.53 -0.08 10.88
CA TYR A 7 3.43 0.57 11.85
C TYR A 7 3.21 0.09 13.29
N PRO A 8 2.02 0.18 13.88
CA PRO A 8 1.80 -0.32 15.23
C PRO A 8 2.06 -1.84 15.34
N SER A 9 1.81 -2.61 14.28
CA SER A 9 2.15 -4.03 14.26
C SER A 9 3.67 -4.25 14.37
N PHE A 10 4.48 -3.47 13.67
CA PHE A 10 5.94 -3.59 13.72
C PHE A 10 6.51 -3.20 15.09
N VAL A 11 5.91 -2.23 15.78
CA VAL A 11 6.29 -1.86 17.16
C VAL A 11 6.15 -3.05 18.13
N LEU A 12 5.21 -3.94 17.88
CA LEU A 12 5.01 -5.17 18.66
C LEU A 12 6.06 -6.27 18.36
N LYS A 13 7.04 -5.99 17.52
CA LYS A 13 8.17 -6.87 17.17
C LYS A 13 7.76 -8.25 16.63
N PRO A 14 6.88 -8.33 15.61
CA PRO A 14 6.55 -9.60 14.98
C PRO A 14 7.76 -10.14 14.20
N ALA A 15 7.71 -11.42 13.82
CA ALA A 15 8.70 -12.02 12.93
C ALA A 15 8.60 -11.47 11.49
N GLY A 16 7.43 -10.96 11.09
CA GLY A 16 7.17 -10.39 9.77
C GLY A 16 5.69 -10.08 9.57
N ILE A 17 5.32 -9.74 8.35
CA ILE A 17 3.94 -9.44 7.97
C ILE A 17 3.60 -10.02 6.59
N ILE A 18 2.34 -10.41 6.42
CA ILE A 18 1.73 -10.72 5.12
C ILE A 18 0.61 -9.69 4.93
N ALA A 19 0.69 -8.89 3.86
CA ALA A 19 -0.24 -7.79 3.61
C ALA A 19 -0.37 -7.49 2.10
N GLY A 20 -1.54 -7.04 1.67
CA GLY A 20 -1.80 -6.72 0.26
C GLY A 20 -1.00 -5.52 -0.25
N ILE A 21 -0.81 -4.51 0.58
CA ILE A 21 -0.06 -3.29 0.23
C ILE A 21 1.41 -3.55 -0.14
N LEU A 22 1.98 -4.68 0.31
CA LEU A 22 3.33 -5.09 -0.08
C LEU A 22 3.48 -5.25 -1.60
N SER A 23 2.40 -5.61 -2.29
CA SER A 23 2.41 -5.70 -3.76
C SER A 23 2.45 -4.32 -4.42
N THR A 24 1.85 -3.31 -3.81
CA THR A 24 1.78 -1.94 -4.33
C THR A 24 3.04 -1.12 -4.03
N ALA A 25 3.52 -1.18 -2.79
CA ALA A 25 4.59 -0.30 -2.29
C ALA A 25 5.63 -1.09 -1.45
N PRO A 26 6.29 -2.12 -2.02
CA PRO A 26 7.20 -2.98 -1.25
C PRO A 26 8.35 -2.20 -0.61
N ASN A 27 8.95 -1.25 -1.32
CA ASN A 27 10.08 -0.49 -0.81
C ASN A 27 9.71 0.38 0.39
N LEU A 28 8.54 1.03 0.37
CA LEU A 28 8.08 1.83 1.51
C LEU A 28 7.79 0.92 2.73
N CYS A 29 7.28 -0.29 2.50
CA CYS A 29 7.02 -1.25 3.57
C CYS A 29 8.34 -1.72 4.23
N VAL A 30 9.37 -1.99 3.43
CA VAL A 30 10.70 -2.36 3.95
C VAL A 30 11.33 -1.20 4.70
N GLN A 31 11.28 0.01 4.15
CA GLN A 31 11.78 1.21 4.84
C GLN A 31 11.07 1.43 6.19
N LEU A 32 9.75 1.23 6.25
CA LEU A 32 9.02 1.30 7.52
C LEU A 32 9.49 0.25 8.52
N TRP A 33 9.69 -0.98 8.06
CA TRP A 33 10.25 -2.06 8.90
C TRP A 33 11.61 -1.69 9.46
N ASP A 34 12.52 -1.20 8.61
CA ASP A 34 13.87 -0.83 9.01
C ASP A 34 13.88 0.36 9.97
N ALA A 35 13.04 1.38 9.73
CA ALA A 35 12.90 2.53 10.63
C ALA A 35 12.42 2.12 12.02
N VAL A 36 11.42 1.23 12.11
CA VAL A 36 10.95 0.73 13.42
C VAL A 36 12.03 -0.11 14.12
N LYS A 37 12.76 -0.95 13.38
CA LYS A 37 13.89 -1.72 13.96
C LYS A 37 15.03 -0.84 14.48
N ALA A 38 15.21 0.32 13.89
CA ALA A 38 16.20 1.32 14.30
C ALA A 38 15.69 2.28 15.38
N ASP A 39 14.47 2.08 15.91
CA ASP A 39 13.78 3.00 16.82
C ASP A 39 13.64 4.45 16.27
N ASP A 40 13.69 4.61 14.94
CA ASP A 40 13.45 5.89 14.27
C ASP A 40 11.94 6.08 14.02
N HIS A 41 11.24 6.43 15.08
CA HIS A 41 9.79 6.59 15.05
C HIS A 41 9.33 7.82 14.26
N THR A 42 10.17 8.84 14.09
CA THR A 42 9.87 10.00 13.25
C THR A 42 9.76 9.58 11.77
N THR A 43 10.78 8.93 11.24
CA THR A 43 10.75 8.39 9.87
C THR A 43 9.67 7.32 9.72
N ALA A 44 9.49 6.45 10.72
CA ALA A 44 8.44 5.42 10.69
C ALA A 44 7.04 6.03 10.56
N LEU A 45 6.74 7.11 11.27
CA LEU A 45 5.44 7.79 11.18
C LEU A 45 5.21 8.44 9.81
N GLU A 46 6.24 9.06 9.22
CA GLU A 46 6.16 9.63 7.87
C GLU A 46 5.86 8.55 6.82
N LEU A 47 6.56 7.43 6.89
CA LEU A 47 6.35 6.28 6.01
C LEU A 47 4.98 5.65 6.21
N HIS A 48 4.54 5.53 7.45
CA HIS A 48 3.20 5.05 7.79
C HIS A 48 2.11 5.91 7.16
N ASN A 49 2.23 7.24 7.26
CA ASN A 49 1.25 8.16 6.70
C ASN A 49 1.16 8.05 5.16
N LYS A 50 2.29 7.84 4.47
CA LYS A 50 2.30 7.57 3.03
C LYS A 50 1.59 6.25 2.71
N LEU A 51 1.94 5.18 3.41
CA LEU A 51 1.34 3.86 3.22
C LEU A 51 -0.15 3.86 3.56
N LEU A 52 -0.55 4.55 4.62
CA LEU A 52 -1.97 4.64 5.01
C LEU A 52 -2.82 5.31 3.93
N ARG A 53 -2.33 6.37 3.29
CA ARG A 53 -3.04 7.01 2.16
C ARG A 53 -3.22 6.06 0.99
N ILE A 54 -2.17 5.31 0.64
CA ILE A 54 -2.25 4.29 -0.40
C ILE A 54 -3.26 3.21 0.00
N TRP A 55 -3.19 2.73 1.23
CA TRP A 55 -4.11 1.71 1.74
C TRP A 55 -5.57 2.17 1.64
N MET A 56 -5.89 3.37 2.09
CA MET A 56 -7.24 3.92 2.02
C MET A 56 -7.78 4.03 0.59
N ALA A 57 -6.90 4.20 -0.40
CA ALA A 57 -7.30 4.21 -1.80
C ALA A 57 -7.54 2.80 -2.38
N ILE A 58 -6.88 1.76 -1.84
CA ILE A 58 -6.95 0.39 -2.38
C ILE A 58 -7.82 -0.56 -1.57
N GLU A 59 -8.13 -0.28 -0.32
CA GLU A 59 -8.97 -1.16 0.51
C GLU A 59 -10.39 -1.33 -0.05
N GLY A 60 -11.07 -2.38 0.41
CA GLY A 60 -12.47 -2.64 0.06
C GLY A 60 -12.70 -3.92 -0.73
N GLY A 61 -13.93 -4.12 -1.21
CA GLY A 61 -14.38 -5.36 -1.83
C GLY A 61 -13.67 -5.74 -3.14
N ASN A 62 -13.12 -4.76 -3.87
CA ASN A 62 -12.37 -4.96 -5.11
C ASN A 62 -10.86 -4.67 -4.95
N MET A 63 -10.32 -4.88 -3.76
CA MET A 63 -8.93 -4.58 -3.43
C MET A 63 -7.91 -5.16 -4.43
N CYS A 64 -8.07 -6.41 -4.85
CA CYS A 64 -7.14 -7.00 -5.82
C CYS A 64 -7.15 -6.30 -7.17
N ALA A 65 -8.31 -5.81 -7.64
CA ALA A 65 -8.41 -5.00 -8.86
C ALA A 65 -7.67 -3.66 -8.68
N LYS A 66 -7.86 -3.00 -7.55
CA LYS A 66 -7.18 -1.73 -7.22
C LYS A 66 -5.67 -1.90 -7.08
N ILE A 67 -5.18 -2.98 -6.48
CA ILE A 67 -3.75 -3.30 -6.44
C ILE A 67 -3.20 -3.44 -7.86
N LYS A 68 -3.88 -4.18 -8.74
CA LYS A 68 -3.47 -4.31 -10.14
C LYS A 68 -3.45 -2.98 -10.88
N THR A 69 -4.45 -2.12 -10.64
CA THR A 69 -4.48 -0.75 -11.17
C THR A 69 -3.29 0.08 -10.65
N SER A 70 -2.95 -0.04 -9.36
CA SER A 70 -1.80 0.66 -8.79
C SER A 70 -0.47 0.24 -9.43
N LEU A 71 -0.32 -1.03 -9.78
CA LEU A 71 0.85 -1.54 -10.49
C LEU A 71 0.92 -1.02 -11.93
N GLU A 72 -0.21 -0.97 -12.63
CA GLU A 72 -0.30 -0.38 -13.98
C GLU A 72 0.11 1.10 -13.97
N LEU A 73 -0.38 1.87 -12.99
CA LEU A 73 -0.03 3.28 -12.84
C LEU A 73 1.46 3.50 -12.54
N GLN A 74 2.13 2.53 -11.94
CA GLN A 74 3.57 2.53 -11.69
C GLN A 74 4.39 1.99 -12.90
N GLY A 75 3.77 1.82 -14.07
CA GLY A 75 4.44 1.39 -15.30
C GLY A 75 4.61 -0.11 -15.45
N ARG A 76 3.96 -0.92 -14.63
CA ARG A 76 3.96 -2.38 -14.77
C ARG A 76 2.90 -2.84 -15.76
N ALA A 77 3.00 -4.10 -16.20
CA ALA A 77 2.05 -4.67 -17.15
C ALA A 77 0.61 -4.62 -16.63
N LYS A 78 -0.31 -4.22 -17.49
CA LYS A 78 -1.73 -4.25 -17.21
C LYS A 78 -2.21 -5.68 -16.94
N SER A 79 -3.00 -5.84 -15.90
CA SER A 79 -3.65 -7.11 -15.58
C SER A 79 -5.06 -6.88 -15.06
N VAL A 80 -5.90 -7.90 -15.18
CA VAL A 80 -7.29 -7.86 -14.71
C VAL A 80 -7.54 -8.88 -13.61
N SER A 81 -8.50 -8.59 -12.75
CA SER A 81 -8.94 -9.53 -11.73
C SER A 81 -9.93 -10.53 -12.33
N ARG A 82 -9.97 -11.73 -11.76
CA ARG A 82 -10.95 -12.74 -12.14
C ARG A 82 -12.35 -12.33 -11.69
N MET A 83 -13.35 -12.69 -12.49
CA MET A 83 -14.76 -12.59 -12.08
C MET A 83 -15.01 -13.40 -10.78
N PRO A 84 -15.89 -12.97 -9.91
CA PRO A 84 -16.84 -11.84 -10.03
C PRO A 84 -16.32 -10.50 -9.47
N MET A 85 -15.01 -10.32 -9.29
CA MET A 85 -14.47 -9.08 -8.75
C MET A 85 -14.76 -7.88 -9.66
N THR A 86 -15.34 -6.83 -9.09
CA THR A 86 -15.63 -5.59 -9.79
C THR A 86 -14.32 -4.90 -10.23
N PRO A 87 -14.20 -4.47 -11.49
CA PRO A 87 -13.07 -3.67 -11.95
C PRO A 87 -12.95 -2.35 -11.19
N THR A 88 -11.74 -1.80 -11.16
CA THR A 88 -11.50 -0.46 -10.61
C THR A 88 -12.24 0.60 -11.45
N SER A 89 -13.02 1.46 -10.80
CA SER A 89 -13.67 2.60 -11.45
C SER A 89 -12.69 3.72 -11.76
N GLU A 90 -13.06 4.66 -12.63
CA GLU A 90 -12.22 5.83 -12.93
C GLU A 90 -12.00 6.70 -11.68
N GLN A 91 -13.01 6.87 -10.83
CA GLN A 91 -12.89 7.61 -9.58
C GLN A 91 -11.91 6.92 -8.62
N GLU A 92 -11.98 5.60 -8.48
CA GLU A 92 -11.03 4.82 -7.69
C GLU A 92 -9.62 4.91 -8.26
N LYS A 93 -9.48 4.87 -9.59
CA LYS A 93 -8.19 5.00 -10.28
C LYS A 93 -7.54 6.36 -10.01
N GLU A 94 -8.31 7.45 -10.04
CA GLU A 94 -7.79 8.79 -9.68
C GLU A 94 -7.35 8.85 -8.22
N ALA A 95 -8.14 8.32 -7.28
CA ALA A 95 -7.75 8.27 -5.87
C ALA A 95 -6.43 7.49 -5.66
N ILE A 96 -6.26 6.37 -6.37
CA ILE A 96 -5.02 5.59 -6.33
C ILE A 96 -3.86 6.39 -6.92
N ARG A 97 -4.05 7.08 -8.04
CA ARG A 97 -3.05 7.94 -8.67
C ARG A 97 -2.56 9.03 -7.71
N ASP A 98 -3.50 9.74 -7.08
CA ASP A 98 -3.18 10.82 -6.13
C ASP A 98 -2.40 10.29 -4.91
N ALA A 99 -2.80 9.13 -4.39
CA ALA A 99 -2.11 8.49 -3.27
C ALA A 99 -0.68 8.08 -3.64
N LEU A 100 -0.47 7.47 -4.81
CA LEU A 100 0.85 7.08 -5.31
C LEU A 100 1.74 8.30 -5.57
N ALA A 101 1.21 9.36 -6.17
CA ALA A 101 1.94 10.61 -6.42
C ALA A 101 2.35 11.27 -5.10
N SER A 102 1.46 11.34 -4.10
CA SER A 102 1.77 11.90 -2.79
C SER A 102 2.83 11.11 -2.02
N ALA A 103 2.98 9.83 -2.33
CA ALA A 103 4.01 8.96 -1.76
C ALA A 103 5.33 8.98 -2.54
N GLY A 104 5.37 9.63 -3.70
CA GLY A 104 6.54 9.69 -4.57
C GLY A 104 6.79 8.41 -5.39
N LEU A 105 5.75 7.62 -5.64
CA LEU A 105 5.84 6.36 -6.40
C LEU A 105 5.55 6.54 -7.90
N ILE A 106 4.99 7.66 -8.26
CA ILE A 106 4.78 8.10 -9.65
C ILE A 106 4.96 9.60 -9.77
#